data_eaeac21edeb9bdc0e4f24479353e3bd1
#
_entry.id   eaeac21edeb9bdc0e4f24479353e3bd1
#
_cell.length_a   1.000
_cell.length_b   1.000
_cell.length_c   1.000
_cell.angle_alpha   90.00
_cell.angle_beta   90.00
_cell.angle_gamma   90.00
#
_symmetry.space_group_name_H-M   'P 1'
#
loop_
_entity.id
_entity.type
_entity.pdbx_description
1 polymer ?
#
loop_
_entity_poly.entity_id
_entity_poly.type
_entity_poly.pdbx_seq_one_letter_code
_entity_poly.pdbx_strand_id
1 'polypeptide(L)'
;MSLQQINFPLRGEFITLDRLLKACGVAESGGRAKTMVAEGMVQVDGRDELRKTAKIRAGQVVSLHGARIKVLPDPELDPATSGNGD
;
A
#
# COMPACT_ATOMS: atom_id res chain seq x y z
N MET A 1 -16.31 -3.62 -15.38
CA MET A 1 -15.99 -3.18 -14.17
C MET A 1 -14.67 -2.61 -14.17
N SER A 2 -14.48 -1.47 -13.64
CA SER A 2 -13.18 -0.86 -13.62
C SER A 2 -12.52 -1.05 -12.30
N LEU A 3 -11.22 -1.26 -12.34
CA LEU A 3 -10.42 -1.37 -11.14
C LEU A 3 -9.93 0.00 -10.79
N GLN A 4 -10.13 0.43 -9.56
CA GLN A 4 -9.65 1.72 -9.12
C GLN A 4 -8.13 1.64 -8.90
N GLN A 5 -7.41 2.49 -9.59
CA GLN A 5 -5.95 2.52 -9.47
C GLN A 5 -5.55 3.68 -8.57
N ILE A 6 -4.82 3.39 -7.53
CA ILE A 6 -4.40 4.39 -6.56
C ILE A 6 -2.88 4.41 -6.51
N ASN A 7 -2.31 5.60 -6.62
CA ASN A 7 -0.87 5.77 -6.45
C ASN A 7 -0.66 6.41 -5.09
N PHE A 8 0.04 5.73 -4.21
CA PHE A 8 0.26 6.20 -2.84
C PHE A 8 1.72 6.60 -2.64
N PRO A 9 2.02 7.87 -2.46
CA PRO A 9 3.41 8.29 -2.21
C PRO A 9 3.78 7.97 -0.77
N LEU A 10 4.78 7.10 -0.62
CA LEU A 10 5.21 6.67 0.68
C LEU A 10 5.94 7.79 1.41
N ARG A 11 5.74 7.86 2.72
CA ARG A 11 6.52 8.75 3.55
C ARG A 11 7.38 7.88 4.42
N GLY A 12 8.70 7.98 4.25
CA GLY A 12 9.63 7.12 4.98
C GLY A 12 9.90 5.83 4.24
N GLU A 13 10.35 4.83 4.96
CA GLU A 13 10.81 3.59 4.36
C GLU A 13 9.71 2.57 4.15
N PHE A 14 8.66 2.63 4.93
CA PHE A 14 7.57 1.69 4.81
C PHE A 14 6.31 2.23 5.48
N ILE A 15 5.20 1.59 5.21
CA ILE A 15 3.95 1.84 5.91
C ILE A 15 3.34 0.48 6.21
N THR A 16 2.67 0.33 7.36
CA THR A 16 2.02 -0.93 7.65
C THR A 16 0.77 -1.07 6.79
N LEU A 17 0.40 -2.30 6.49
CA LEU A 17 -0.70 -2.58 5.56
C LEU A 17 -2.01 -1.95 6.02
N ASP A 18 -2.33 -2.08 7.31
CA ASP A 18 -3.57 -1.50 7.83
C ASP A 18 -3.59 0.03 7.67
N ARG A 19 -2.46 0.68 7.89
CA ARG A 19 -2.39 2.12 7.72
C ARG A 19 -2.51 2.53 6.26
N LEU A 20 -1.93 1.74 5.38
CA LEU A 20 -2.00 2.02 3.95
C LEU A 20 -3.44 1.96 3.47
N LEU A 21 -4.19 0.96 3.88
CA LEU A 21 -5.57 0.81 3.46
C LEU A 21 -6.42 1.98 3.95
N LYS A 22 -6.16 2.44 5.17
CA LYS A 22 -6.88 3.57 5.70
C LYS A 22 -6.49 4.86 4.98
N ALA A 23 -5.19 5.05 4.76
CA ALA A 23 -4.70 6.27 4.12
C ALA A 23 -5.21 6.42 2.69
N CYS A 24 -5.41 5.31 1.99
CA CYS A 24 -5.92 5.35 0.62
C CYS A 24 -7.43 5.44 0.57
N GLY A 25 -8.10 5.38 1.71
CA GLY A 25 -9.56 5.48 1.72
C GLY A 25 -10.29 4.21 1.34
N VAL A 26 -9.58 3.10 1.13
CA VAL A 26 -10.24 1.84 0.80
C VAL A 26 -10.79 1.17 2.05
N ALA A 27 -10.33 1.58 3.22
CA ALA A 27 -10.90 1.16 4.49
C ALA A 27 -11.32 2.42 5.25
N GLU A 28 -12.50 2.38 5.85
CA GLU A 28 -13.03 3.55 6.53
C GLU A 28 -12.31 3.84 7.84
N SER A 29 -11.72 2.84 8.42
CA SER A 29 -11.06 2.98 9.71
C SER A 29 -9.99 1.92 9.83
N GLY A 30 -9.14 2.06 10.86
CA GLY A 30 -8.14 1.04 11.13
C GLY A 30 -8.75 -0.30 11.46
N GLY A 31 -9.90 -0.30 12.16
CA GLY A 31 -10.59 -1.54 12.46
C GLY A 31 -11.09 -2.24 11.22
N ARG A 32 -11.63 -1.49 10.28
CA ARG A 32 -12.09 -2.08 9.01
C ARG A 32 -10.89 -2.64 8.23
N ALA A 33 -9.78 -1.92 8.21
CA ALA A 33 -8.60 -2.37 7.52
C ALA A 33 -8.11 -3.70 8.10
N LYS A 34 -8.10 -3.82 9.41
CA LYS A 34 -7.66 -5.05 10.06
C LYS A 34 -8.57 -6.21 9.68
N THR A 35 -9.86 -5.98 9.63
CA THR A 35 -10.82 -7.00 9.25
C THR A 35 -10.59 -7.45 7.81
N MET A 36 -10.37 -6.52 6.91
CA MET A 36 -10.15 -6.86 5.51
C MET A 36 -8.91 -7.72 5.34
N VAL A 37 -7.85 -7.39 6.04
CA VAL A 37 -6.62 -8.17 5.96
C VAL A 37 -6.83 -9.56 6.56
N ALA A 38 -7.48 -9.64 7.71
CA ALA A 38 -7.69 -10.92 8.38
C ALA A 38 -8.58 -11.85 7.57
N GLU A 39 -9.47 -11.30 6.76
CA GLU A 39 -10.36 -12.11 5.94
C GLU A 39 -9.75 -12.54 4.62
N GLY A 40 -8.50 -12.20 4.38
CA GLY A 40 -7.83 -12.62 3.16
C GLY A 40 -8.23 -11.81 1.94
N MET A 41 -8.72 -10.60 2.13
CA MET A 41 -9.18 -9.78 1.01
C MET A 41 -8.07 -8.99 0.36
N VAL A 42 -6.88 -9.02 0.93
CA VAL A 42 -5.79 -8.15 0.48
C VAL A 42 -4.61 -8.98 0.02
N GLN A 43 -4.05 -8.61 -1.12
CA GLN A 43 -2.86 -9.26 -1.66
C GLN A 43 -1.75 -8.22 -1.81
N VAL A 44 -0.53 -8.64 -1.54
CA VAL A 44 0.64 -7.80 -1.74
C VAL A 44 1.53 -8.50 -2.75
N ASP A 45 1.80 -7.81 -3.87
CA ASP A 45 2.59 -8.37 -4.96
C ASP A 45 2.04 -9.72 -5.43
N GLY A 46 0.71 -9.83 -5.45
CA GLY A 46 0.05 -11.03 -5.95
C GLY A 46 -0.11 -12.16 -4.97
N ARG A 47 0.27 -11.96 -3.71
CA ARG A 47 0.16 -13.00 -2.69
C ARG A 47 -0.73 -12.53 -1.56
N ASP A 48 -1.53 -13.43 -1.02
CA ASP A 48 -2.40 -13.10 0.10
C ASP A 48 -1.55 -12.66 1.28
N GLU A 49 -1.91 -11.52 1.86
CA GLU A 49 -1.22 -11.03 3.04
C GLU A 49 -2.23 -10.99 4.18
N LEU A 50 -1.99 -11.76 5.22
CA LEU A 50 -2.91 -11.85 6.34
C LEU A 50 -2.47 -11.06 7.56
N ARG A 51 -1.29 -10.43 7.49
CA ARG A 51 -0.78 -9.67 8.63
C ARG A 51 -1.06 -8.20 8.43
N LYS A 52 -1.85 -7.63 9.32
CA LYS A 52 -2.20 -6.21 9.24
C LYS A 52 -0.99 -5.31 9.44
N THR A 53 0.03 -5.80 10.12
CA THR A 53 1.23 -5.03 10.38
C THR A 53 2.34 -5.30 9.39
N ALA A 54 2.04 -5.97 8.29
CA ALA A 54 3.04 -6.21 7.24
C ALA A 54 3.59 -4.88 6.76
N LYS A 55 4.89 -4.82 6.59
CA LYS A 55 5.55 -3.59 6.15
C LYS A 55 5.51 -3.51 4.64
N ILE A 56 4.90 -2.45 4.15
CA ILE A 56 4.76 -2.23 2.71
C ILE A 56 5.74 -1.16 2.29
N ARG A 57 6.55 -1.49 1.30
CA ARG A 57 7.63 -0.61 0.87
C ARG A 57 7.38 -0.11 -0.55
N ALA A 58 8.18 0.87 -0.95
CA ALA A 58 8.07 1.42 -2.30
C ALA A 58 8.28 0.31 -3.33
N GLY A 59 7.53 0.40 -4.40
CA GLY A 59 7.61 -0.58 -5.48
C GLY A 59 6.66 -1.75 -5.32
N GLN A 60 6.06 -1.91 -4.15
CA GLN A 60 5.11 -2.99 -3.96
C GLN A 60 3.71 -2.56 -4.42
N VAL A 61 2.91 -3.53 -4.78
CA VAL A 61 1.54 -3.29 -5.23
C VAL A 61 0.60 -4.04 -4.31
N VAL A 62 -0.35 -3.32 -3.74
CA VAL A 62 -1.35 -3.91 -2.86
C VAL A 62 -2.66 -3.98 -3.63
N SER A 63 -3.20 -5.18 -3.77
CA SER A 63 -4.42 -5.40 -4.53
C SER A 63 -5.53 -5.89 -3.62
N LEU A 64 -6.72 -5.38 -3.84
CA LEU A 64 -7.90 -5.87 -3.14
C LEU A 64 -9.07 -5.73 -4.09
N HIS A 65 -10.25 -6.24 -3.65
CA HIS A 65 -11.39 -6.27 -4.53
C HIS A 65 -11.74 -4.86 -5.02
N GLY A 66 -11.63 -4.65 -6.30
CA GLY A 66 -12.00 -3.38 -6.91
C GLY A 66 -10.96 -2.27 -6.82
N ALA A 67 -9.79 -2.55 -6.25
CA ALA A 67 -8.77 -1.50 -6.12
C ALA A 67 -7.36 -2.07 -6.16
N ARG A 68 -6.45 -1.26 -6.66
CA ARG A 68 -5.04 -1.62 -6.69
C ARG A 68 -4.24 -0.39 -6.28
N ILE A 69 -3.37 -0.54 -5.30
CA ILE A 69 -2.57 0.54 -4.77
C ILE A 69 -1.11 0.31 -5.15
N LYS A 70 -0.56 1.25 -5.89
CA LYS A 70 0.86 1.21 -6.22
C LYS A 70 1.58 2.13 -5.25
N VAL A 71 2.55 1.60 -4.53
CA VAL A 71 3.29 2.36 -3.53
C VAL A 71 4.52 2.99 -4.18
N LEU A 72 4.56 4.32 -4.14
CA LEU A 72 5.64 5.08 -4.77
C LEU A 72 6.69 5.44 -3.73
N PRO A 73 7.94 5.59 -4.13
CA PRO A 73 9.00 5.90 -3.18
C PRO A 73 8.88 7.32 -2.64
N ASP A 74 9.42 7.51 -1.44
CA ASP A 74 9.50 8.84 -0.85
C ASP A 74 10.71 9.55 -1.48
N PRO A 75 10.50 10.61 -2.24
CA PRO A 75 11.61 11.26 -2.94
C PRO A 75 12.65 11.86 -2.00
N GLU A 76 12.27 12.14 -0.76
CA GLU A 76 13.23 12.68 0.18
C GLU A 76 14.10 11.61 0.79
N LEU A 77 13.63 10.37 0.76
CA LEU A 77 14.36 9.30 1.38
C LEU A 77 15.27 8.59 0.40
N ASP A 78 15.04 8.76 -0.88
CA ASP A 78 15.81 8.10 -1.91
C ASP A 78 16.43 9.13 -2.84
N PRO A 79 17.46 9.81 -2.37
CA PRO A 79 18.09 10.85 -3.16
C PRO A 79 18.75 10.33 -4.43
N ALA A 80 19.14 9.09 -4.42
CA ALA A 80 19.77 8.54 -5.61
C ALA A 80 18.78 8.49 -6.76
N THR A 81 17.53 8.13 -6.46
CA THR A 81 16.52 8.12 -7.47
C THR A 81 16.13 9.52 -7.86
N SER A 82 15.93 10.37 -6.87
CA SER A 82 15.49 11.69 -7.21
C SER A 82 16.58 12.50 -7.84
N GLY A 83 17.82 12.23 -7.50
CA GLY A 83 18.85 13.00 -8.02
C GLY A 83 19.34 12.61 -9.30
N ASN A 84 19.07 11.43 -9.69
CA ASN A 84 19.56 11.03 -10.71
C ASN A 84 19.18 11.49 -11.82
N GLY A 85 18.48 11.95 -11.70
CA GLY A 85 18.32 12.46 -12.68
C GLY A 85 19.49 12.95 -13.10
N ASP A 86 20.06 13.19 -12.52
CA ASP A 86 21.07 13.74 -12.95
C ASP A 86 21.70 13.35 -13.49
#